data_aa30e28a0e5e15c6b436395b18b306ea
#
_entry.id   aa30e28a0e5e15c6b436395b18b306ea
#
_cell.length_a   1.000
_cell.length_b   1.000
_cell.length_c   1.000
_cell.angle_alpha   90.00
_cell.angle_beta   90.00
_cell.angle_gamma   90.00
#
_symmetry.space_group_name_H-M   'P 1'
#
loop_
_entity.id
_entity.type
_entity.pdbx_description
1 polymer ?
#
loop_
_entity_poly.entity_id
_entity_poly.type
_entity_poly.pdbx_seq_one_letter_code
_entity_poly.pdbx_strand_id
1 'polypeptide(L)'
;MKYPVKIFVIIIFLFCNNLSYAENLIVYIDMEKILNESKSGMSINKQLEKIHKMNIKEFKKIEDELKKKEESIIAQKNILSKEDYTKKIKILRDNTSSYRKNRQEKINLLTKKRIESSAKLLNIINPILSDYSKVNDISIILQKKNVVLAKTDLNITNKIIDILNSKIESINLN
;
A
#
# COMPACT_ATOMS: atom_id res chain seq x y z
N MET A 1 -45.15 -60.98 -4.78
CA MET A 1 -44.50 -59.81 -5.42
C MET A 1 -44.49 -58.55 -4.57
N LYS A 2 -44.10 -58.62 -3.29
CA LYS A 2 -44.03 -57.38 -2.39
C LYS A 2 -42.61 -57.05 -1.90
N TYR A 3 -41.63 -57.92 -2.20
CA TYR A 3 -40.24 -57.71 -1.73
C TYR A 3 -39.35 -56.83 -2.63
N PRO A 4 -39.46 -56.88 -3.99
CA PRO A 4 -38.57 -56.07 -4.83
C PRO A 4 -38.80 -54.55 -4.66
N VAL A 5 -40.03 -54.12 -4.36
CA VAL A 5 -40.33 -52.69 -4.13
C VAL A 5 -39.72 -52.17 -2.81
N LYS A 6 -39.72 -52.98 -1.75
CA LYS A 6 -39.08 -52.63 -0.47
C LYS A 6 -37.56 -52.51 -0.61
N ILE A 7 -36.92 -53.39 -1.36
CA ILE A 7 -35.49 -53.35 -1.61
C ILE A 7 -35.14 -52.13 -2.45
N PHE A 8 -35.94 -51.76 -3.45
CA PHE A 8 -35.74 -50.56 -4.27
C PHE A 8 -35.87 -49.24 -3.47
N VAL A 9 -36.81 -49.15 -2.53
CA VAL A 9 -36.97 -48.02 -1.64
C VAL A 9 -35.78 -47.88 -0.68
N ILE A 10 -35.23 -48.99 -0.18
CA ILE A 10 -34.05 -49.00 0.68
C ILE A 10 -32.80 -48.53 -0.07
N ILE A 11 -32.64 -48.94 -1.33
CA ILE A 11 -31.54 -48.53 -2.20
C ILE A 11 -31.62 -47.04 -2.49
N ILE A 12 -32.81 -46.49 -2.79
CA ILE A 12 -32.99 -45.02 -2.99
C ILE A 12 -32.64 -44.26 -1.71
N PHE A 13 -33.04 -44.74 -0.53
CA PHE A 13 -32.74 -44.09 0.73
C PHE A 13 -31.24 -44.10 1.08
N LEU A 14 -30.49 -45.13 0.65
CA LEU A 14 -29.03 -45.19 0.81
C LEU A 14 -28.29 -44.25 -0.16
N PHE A 15 -28.84 -43.95 -1.31
CA PHE A 15 -28.26 -43.00 -2.27
C PHE A 15 -28.53 -41.53 -1.94
N CYS A 16 -29.56 -41.22 -1.13
CA CYS A 16 -29.89 -39.84 -0.74
C CYS A 16 -29.02 -39.26 0.39
N ASN A 17 -28.14 -40.03 1.03
CA ASN A 17 -27.28 -39.56 2.11
C ASN A 17 -25.90 -39.06 1.64
N ASN A 18 -25.80 -38.51 0.43
CA ASN A 18 -24.66 -37.64 0.13
C ASN A 18 -24.87 -36.31 0.86
N LEU A 19 -24.69 -36.30 2.19
CA LEU A 19 -24.44 -35.08 2.97
C LEU A 19 -23.10 -34.56 2.47
N SER A 20 -23.14 -33.74 1.43
CA SER A 20 -22.02 -32.91 1.04
C SER A 20 -21.76 -31.95 2.21
N TYR A 21 -20.84 -32.30 3.10
CA TYR A 21 -20.26 -31.35 4.01
C TYR A 21 -19.57 -30.34 3.11
N ALA A 22 -20.15 -29.16 2.97
CA ALA A 22 -19.45 -28.04 2.40
C ALA A 22 -18.26 -27.77 3.32
N GLU A 23 -17.08 -28.26 2.94
CA GLU A 23 -15.85 -28.00 3.68
C GLU A 23 -15.60 -26.50 3.60
N ASN A 24 -15.72 -25.82 4.76
CA ASN A 24 -15.49 -24.39 4.82
C ASN A 24 -14.02 -24.11 4.50
N LEU A 25 -13.70 -23.84 3.24
CA LEU A 25 -12.35 -23.55 2.80
C LEU A 25 -11.92 -22.16 3.34
N ILE A 26 -10.94 -22.17 4.23
CA ILE A 26 -10.32 -20.98 4.77
C ILE A 26 -8.93 -20.86 4.15
N VAL A 27 -8.66 -19.73 3.51
CA VAL A 27 -7.38 -19.43 2.87
C VAL A 27 -6.78 -18.13 3.44
N TYR A 28 -5.52 -17.84 3.12
CA TYR A 28 -4.91 -16.60 3.53
C TYR A 28 -4.12 -15.91 2.40
N ILE A 29 -3.98 -14.59 2.55
CA ILE A 29 -3.23 -13.75 1.64
C ILE A 29 -2.24 -12.88 2.40
N ASP A 30 -1.11 -12.60 1.77
CA ASP A 30 -0.14 -11.60 2.18
C ASP A 30 -0.43 -10.29 1.44
N MET A 31 -1.24 -9.42 2.08
CA MET A 31 -1.64 -8.16 1.48
C MET A 31 -0.44 -7.23 1.24
N GLU A 32 0.56 -7.25 2.13
CA GLU A 32 1.77 -6.46 1.96
C GLU A 32 2.55 -6.91 0.72
N LYS A 33 2.67 -8.22 0.51
CA LYS A 33 3.28 -8.77 -0.70
C LYS A 33 2.52 -8.36 -1.96
N ILE A 34 1.18 -8.42 -1.95
CA ILE A 34 0.36 -7.98 -3.10
C ILE A 34 0.61 -6.51 -3.42
N LEU A 35 0.61 -5.63 -2.40
CA LEU A 35 0.83 -4.20 -2.56
C LEU A 35 2.25 -3.84 -3.02
N ASN A 36 3.24 -4.68 -2.74
CA ASN A 36 4.63 -4.41 -3.08
C ASN A 36 5.10 -5.10 -4.36
N GLU A 37 4.64 -6.32 -4.65
CA GLU A 37 5.16 -7.15 -5.73
C GLU A 37 4.26 -7.21 -6.97
N SER A 38 3.00 -6.76 -6.90
CA SER A 38 2.18 -6.63 -8.10
C SER A 38 2.74 -5.53 -9.03
N LYS A 39 2.52 -5.64 -10.34
CA LYS A 39 2.96 -4.63 -11.33
C LYS A 39 2.46 -3.23 -10.96
N SER A 40 1.19 -3.12 -10.59
CA SER A 40 0.59 -1.85 -10.16
C SER A 40 1.16 -1.34 -8.83
N GLY A 41 1.42 -2.22 -7.86
CA GLY A 41 2.08 -1.88 -6.60
C GLY A 41 3.51 -1.39 -6.81
N MET A 42 4.31 -2.10 -7.60
CA MET A 42 5.66 -1.67 -7.99
C MET A 42 5.65 -0.33 -8.72
N SER A 43 4.66 -0.09 -9.60
CA SER A 43 4.50 1.19 -10.29
C SER A 43 4.25 2.34 -9.31
N ILE A 44 3.35 2.15 -8.33
CA ILE A 44 3.09 3.11 -7.24
C ILE A 44 4.37 3.40 -6.47
N ASN A 45 5.05 2.35 -5.98
CA ASN A 45 6.27 2.49 -5.17
C ASN A 45 7.37 3.24 -5.92
N LYS A 46 7.58 2.96 -7.22
CA LYS A 46 8.54 3.66 -8.07
C LYS A 46 8.21 5.15 -8.22
N GLN A 47 6.94 5.50 -8.37
CA GLN A 47 6.51 6.90 -8.48
C GLN A 47 6.69 7.65 -7.15
N LEU A 48 6.32 7.04 -6.02
CA LEU A 48 6.53 7.60 -4.68
C LEU A 48 8.02 7.79 -4.37
N GLU A 49 8.86 6.83 -4.73
CA GLU A 49 10.31 6.92 -4.58
C GLU A 49 10.90 8.07 -5.41
N LYS A 50 10.44 8.24 -6.66
CA LYS A 50 10.85 9.37 -7.50
C LYS A 50 10.52 10.70 -6.86
N ILE A 51 9.29 10.88 -6.36
CA ILE A 51 8.87 12.10 -5.66
C ILE A 51 9.74 12.33 -4.41
N HIS A 52 9.97 11.29 -3.63
CA HIS A 52 10.80 11.36 -2.43
C HIS A 52 12.23 11.81 -2.76
N LYS A 53 12.87 11.20 -3.76
CA LYS A 53 14.23 11.58 -4.21
C LYS A 53 14.30 13.04 -4.70
N MET A 54 13.28 13.48 -5.42
CA MET A 54 13.18 14.87 -5.86
C MET A 54 13.07 15.85 -4.68
N ASN A 55 12.22 15.53 -3.70
CA ASN A 55 12.06 16.34 -2.49
C ASN A 55 13.38 16.42 -1.70
N ILE A 56 14.09 15.31 -1.50
CA ILE A 56 15.38 15.28 -0.80
C ILE A 56 16.41 16.17 -1.51
N LYS A 57 16.49 16.07 -2.84
CA LYS A 57 17.43 16.89 -3.62
C LYS A 57 17.12 18.38 -3.50
N GLU A 58 15.84 18.74 -3.53
CA GLU A 58 15.41 20.13 -3.35
C GLU A 58 15.69 20.63 -1.93
N PHE A 59 15.38 19.83 -0.91
CA PHE A 59 15.64 20.18 0.48
C PHE A 59 17.13 20.44 0.71
N LYS A 60 17.99 19.55 0.24
CA LYS A 60 19.44 19.72 0.35
C LYS A 60 19.91 21.00 -0.32
N LYS A 61 19.40 21.32 -1.50
CA LYS A 61 19.76 22.59 -2.20
C LYS A 61 19.39 23.81 -1.35
N ILE A 62 18.19 23.85 -0.78
CA ILE A 62 17.72 24.97 0.05
C ILE A 62 18.53 25.04 1.35
N GLU A 63 18.82 23.91 1.98
CA GLU A 63 19.65 23.84 3.18
C GLU A 63 21.08 24.40 2.93
N ASP A 64 21.69 24.01 1.82
CA ASP A 64 23.01 24.52 1.41
C ASP A 64 22.98 26.04 1.13
N GLU A 65 21.90 26.53 0.51
CA GLU A 65 21.71 27.98 0.27
C GLU A 65 21.52 28.76 1.59
N LEU A 66 20.73 28.24 2.52
CA LEU A 66 20.51 28.84 3.83
C LEU A 66 21.81 28.87 4.65
N LYS A 67 22.58 27.79 4.62
CA LYS A 67 23.88 27.70 5.26
C LYS A 67 24.87 28.73 4.72
N LYS A 68 24.98 28.87 3.40
CA LYS A 68 25.83 29.90 2.77
C LYS A 68 25.42 31.30 3.15
N LYS A 69 24.12 31.59 3.24
CA LYS A 69 23.61 32.86 3.69
C LYS A 69 24.00 33.15 5.14
N GLU A 70 23.86 32.16 6.02
CA GLU A 70 24.26 32.25 7.42
C GLU A 70 25.75 32.55 7.57
N GLU A 71 26.61 31.78 6.91
CA GLU A 71 28.06 31.97 6.89
C GLU A 71 28.44 33.37 6.40
N SER A 72 27.79 33.84 5.33
CA SER A 72 28.01 35.20 4.80
C SER A 72 27.61 36.29 5.79
N ILE A 73 26.50 36.14 6.52
CA ILE A 73 26.05 37.10 7.52
C ILE A 73 27.04 37.15 8.71
N ILE A 74 27.51 35.97 9.15
CA ILE A 74 28.51 35.87 10.24
C ILE A 74 29.81 36.54 9.84
N ALA A 75 30.33 36.30 8.64
CA ALA A 75 31.55 36.90 8.13
C ALA A 75 31.46 38.45 8.06
N GLN A 76 30.27 38.97 7.83
CA GLN A 76 30.02 40.44 7.72
C GLN A 76 29.67 41.10 9.07
N LYS A 77 29.62 40.36 10.18
CA LYS A 77 29.14 40.86 11.48
C LYS A 77 29.86 42.11 11.96
N ASN A 78 31.19 42.21 11.75
CA ASN A 78 32.02 43.32 12.20
C ASN A 78 32.06 44.48 11.19
N ILE A 79 31.51 44.32 10.00
CA ILE A 79 31.54 45.29 8.90
C ILE A 79 30.19 45.99 8.75
N LEU A 80 29.11 45.27 9.05
CA LEU A 80 27.73 45.77 8.92
C LEU A 80 27.35 46.71 10.08
N SER A 81 26.46 47.66 9.79
CA SER A 81 25.75 48.36 10.84
C SER A 81 24.91 47.41 11.68
N LYS A 82 24.65 47.73 12.94
CA LYS A 82 23.79 46.94 13.83
C LYS A 82 22.39 46.72 13.22
N GLU A 83 21.89 47.73 12.54
CA GLU A 83 20.57 47.70 11.88
C GLU A 83 20.57 46.74 10.70
N ASP A 84 21.55 46.83 9.81
CA ASP A 84 21.67 45.96 8.64
C ASP A 84 21.90 44.47 9.04
N TYR A 85 22.74 44.26 10.06
CA TYR A 85 22.95 42.94 10.60
C TYR A 85 21.64 42.32 11.13
N THR A 86 20.87 43.10 11.93
CA THR A 86 19.59 42.64 12.47
C THR A 86 18.57 42.33 11.37
N LYS A 87 18.54 43.18 10.33
CA LYS A 87 17.66 42.97 9.16
C LYS A 87 18.01 41.68 8.41
N LYS A 88 19.30 41.43 8.16
CA LYS A 88 19.76 40.21 7.50
C LYS A 88 19.43 38.95 8.32
N ILE A 89 19.63 38.99 9.64
CA ILE A 89 19.26 37.88 10.54
C ILE A 89 17.75 37.61 10.50
N LYS A 90 16.93 38.67 10.51
CA LYS A 90 15.47 38.53 10.40
C LYS A 90 15.09 37.80 9.09
N ILE A 91 15.64 38.24 7.95
CA ILE A 91 15.38 37.62 6.64
C ILE A 91 15.81 36.16 6.64
N LEU A 92 16.96 35.82 7.23
CA LEU A 92 17.41 34.44 7.33
C LEU A 92 16.45 33.56 8.15
N ARG A 93 15.96 34.08 9.28
CA ARG A 93 14.97 33.40 10.13
C ARG A 93 13.65 33.16 9.38
N ASP A 94 13.16 34.16 8.67
CA ASP A 94 11.93 34.07 7.89
C ASP A 94 12.07 33.02 6.76
N ASN A 95 13.21 33.02 6.06
CA ASN A 95 13.52 32.03 5.04
C ASN A 95 13.61 30.60 5.63
N THR A 96 14.25 30.45 6.79
CA THR A 96 14.35 29.16 7.48
C THR A 96 12.98 28.65 7.94
N SER A 97 12.13 29.55 8.45
CA SER A 97 10.76 29.22 8.85
C SER A 97 9.93 28.75 7.65
N SER A 98 10.00 29.51 6.56
CA SER A 98 9.33 29.15 5.29
C SER A 98 9.81 27.81 4.73
N TYR A 99 11.11 27.54 4.77
CA TYR A 99 11.68 26.24 4.39
C TYR A 99 11.11 25.10 5.24
N ARG A 100 11.10 25.25 6.57
CA ARG A 100 10.57 24.21 7.47
C ARG A 100 9.11 23.91 7.17
N LYS A 101 8.29 24.92 6.94
CA LYS A 101 6.88 24.77 6.57
C LYS A 101 6.72 24.02 5.24
N ASN A 102 7.42 24.47 4.19
CA ASN A 102 7.39 23.83 2.88
C ASN A 102 7.84 22.35 2.94
N ARG A 103 8.92 22.06 3.68
CA ARG A 103 9.41 20.70 3.89
C ARG A 103 8.34 19.80 4.52
N GLN A 104 7.68 20.31 5.58
CA GLN A 104 6.60 19.55 6.25
C GLN A 104 5.41 19.31 5.32
N GLU A 105 5.01 20.33 4.56
CA GLU A 105 3.92 20.21 3.58
C GLU A 105 4.23 19.15 2.51
N LYS A 106 5.46 19.12 1.98
CA LYS A 106 5.88 18.10 1.00
C LYS A 106 5.93 16.69 1.57
N ILE A 107 6.36 16.54 2.83
CA ILE A 107 6.32 15.23 3.54
C ILE A 107 4.88 14.77 3.73
N ASN A 108 3.99 15.65 4.17
CA ASN A 108 2.58 15.35 4.36
C ASN A 108 1.90 14.97 3.04
N LEU A 109 2.20 15.70 1.95
CA LEU A 109 1.68 15.40 0.63
C LEU A 109 2.14 14.03 0.13
N LEU A 110 3.40 13.66 0.33
CA LEU A 110 3.91 12.34 -0.04
C LEU A 110 3.22 11.23 0.76
N THR A 111 3.02 11.43 2.06
CA THR A 111 2.29 10.51 2.92
C THR A 111 0.83 10.35 2.45
N LYS A 112 0.16 11.45 2.15
CA LYS A 112 -1.21 11.45 1.60
C LYS A 112 -1.27 10.66 0.30
N LYS A 113 -0.37 10.94 -0.66
CA LYS A 113 -0.30 10.20 -1.93
C LYS A 113 -0.10 8.69 -1.71
N ARG A 114 0.71 8.28 -0.74
CA ARG A 114 0.91 6.87 -0.39
C ARG A 114 -0.39 6.23 0.08
N ILE A 115 -1.11 6.87 1.02
CA ILE A 115 -2.37 6.37 1.56
C ILE A 115 -3.42 6.25 0.45
N GLU A 116 -3.59 7.30 -0.35
CA GLU A 116 -4.57 7.33 -1.44
C GLU A 116 -4.28 6.26 -2.51
N SER A 117 -3.00 6.06 -2.84
CA SER A 117 -2.60 5.04 -3.82
C SER A 117 -2.85 3.63 -3.32
N SER A 118 -2.54 3.38 -2.04
CA SER A 118 -2.82 2.08 -1.41
C SER A 118 -4.33 1.82 -1.36
N ALA A 119 -5.14 2.83 -1.02
CA ALA A 119 -6.59 2.72 -1.04
C ALA A 119 -7.14 2.43 -2.45
N LYS A 120 -6.63 3.13 -3.48
CA LYS A 120 -7.01 2.84 -4.88
C LYS A 120 -6.69 1.39 -5.26
N LEU A 121 -5.50 0.89 -4.89
CA LEU A 121 -5.12 -0.48 -5.20
C LEU A 121 -5.98 -1.50 -4.45
N LEU A 122 -6.29 -1.26 -3.17
CA LEU A 122 -7.20 -2.09 -2.39
C LEU A 122 -8.61 -2.16 -2.99
N ASN A 123 -9.13 -1.04 -3.51
CA ASN A 123 -10.43 -1.00 -4.18
C ASN A 123 -10.45 -1.85 -5.47
N ILE A 124 -9.30 -2.07 -6.11
CA ILE A 124 -9.18 -2.97 -7.27
C ILE A 124 -9.03 -4.43 -6.81
N ILE A 125 -8.30 -4.68 -5.71
CA ILE A 125 -8.06 -6.02 -5.17
C ILE A 125 -9.34 -6.64 -4.59
N ASN A 126 -10.16 -5.85 -3.88
CA ASN A 126 -11.35 -6.36 -3.20
C ASN A 126 -12.34 -7.10 -4.12
N PRO A 127 -12.73 -6.57 -5.30
CA PRO A 127 -13.57 -7.33 -6.23
C PRO A 127 -12.87 -8.59 -6.75
N ILE A 128 -11.55 -8.57 -6.98
CA ILE A 128 -10.79 -9.76 -7.39
C ILE A 128 -10.89 -10.86 -6.32
N LEU A 129 -10.73 -10.51 -5.04
CA LEU A 129 -10.86 -11.45 -3.92
C LEU A 129 -12.29 -11.99 -3.83
N SER A 130 -13.30 -11.13 -4.00
CA SER A 130 -14.71 -11.55 -3.98
C SER A 130 -15.03 -12.54 -5.11
N ASP A 131 -14.59 -12.24 -6.32
CA ASP A 131 -14.82 -13.12 -7.48
C ASP A 131 -14.06 -14.44 -7.33
N TYR A 132 -12.80 -14.37 -6.89
CA TYR A 132 -11.98 -15.56 -6.65
C TYR A 132 -12.57 -16.46 -5.58
N SER A 133 -13.10 -15.88 -4.49
CA SER A 133 -13.72 -16.66 -3.41
C SER A 133 -14.97 -17.40 -3.88
N LYS A 134 -15.82 -16.76 -4.70
CA LYS A 134 -17.02 -17.38 -5.27
C LYS A 134 -16.71 -18.53 -6.20
N VAL A 135 -15.71 -18.37 -7.08
CA VAL A 135 -15.33 -19.39 -8.07
C VAL A 135 -14.69 -20.61 -7.40
N ASN A 136 -14.02 -20.44 -6.26
CA ASN A 136 -13.27 -21.50 -5.59
C ASN A 136 -13.92 -21.98 -4.27
N ASP A 137 -15.20 -21.64 -4.03
CA ASP A 137 -15.96 -22.02 -2.82
C ASP A 137 -15.22 -21.67 -1.50
N ILE A 138 -14.51 -20.53 -1.49
CA ILE A 138 -13.77 -20.06 -0.32
C ILE A 138 -14.73 -19.34 0.61
N SER A 139 -14.83 -19.83 1.84
CA SER A 139 -15.69 -19.24 2.88
C SER A 139 -15.06 -18.03 3.56
N ILE A 140 -13.73 -18.05 3.79
CA ILE A 140 -13.01 -16.98 4.51
C ILE A 140 -11.63 -16.77 3.90
N ILE A 141 -11.27 -15.50 3.71
CA ILE A 141 -9.91 -15.09 3.34
C ILE A 141 -9.32 -14.31 4.53
N LEU A 142 -8.26 -14.83 5.12
CA LEU A 142 -7.54 -14.18 6.24
C LEU A 142 -6.32 -13.41 5.74
N GLN A 143 -5.91 -12.40 6.49
CA GLN A 143 -4.60 -11.78 6.27
C GLN A 143 -3.51 -12.63 6.94
N LYS A 144 -2.41 -12.87 6.23
CA LYS A 144 -1.25 -13.66 6.70
C LYS A 144 -0.75 -13.22 8.08
N LYS A 145 -0.71 -11.90 8.33
CA LYS A 145 -0.28 -11.34 9.62
C LYS A 145 -1.13 -11.79 10.82
N ASN A 146 -2.35 -12.27 10.59
CA ASN A 146 -3.29 -12.76 11.62
C ASN A 146 -3.29 -14.30 11.71
N VAL A 147 -2.45 -14.99 10.91
CA VAL A 147 -2.38 -16.44 10.86
C VAL A 147 -1.10 -16.90 11.54
N VAL A 148 -1.22 -17.64 12.63
CA VAL A 148 -0.06 -18.17 13.38
C VAL A 148 0.54 -19.38 12.67
N LEU A 149 -0.31 -20.28 12.14
CA LEU A 149 0.09 -21.50 11.44
C LEU A 149 -0.97 -21.88 10.42
N ALA A 150 -0.56 -22.18 9.20
CA ALA A 150 -1.41 -22.72 8.15
C ALA A 150 -0.58 -23.51 7.15
N LYS A 151 -1.24 -24.40 6.39
CA LYS A 151 -0.61 -25.09 5.26
C LYS A 151 -0.27 -24.09 4.14
N THR A 152 0.83 -24.34 3.44
CA THR A 152 1.32 -23.45 2.37
C THR A 152 0.39 -23.37 1.18
N ASP A 153 -0.32 -24.43 0.86
CA ASP A 153 -1.29 -24.54 -0.23
C ASP A 153 -2.55 -23.69 -0.01
N LEU A 154 -2.80 -23.27 1.26
CA LEU A 154 -3.86 -22.32 1.58
C LEU A 154 -3.46 -20.85 1.29
N ASN A 155 -2.23 -20.61 0.88
CA ASN A 155 -1.75 -19.29 0.50
C ASN A 155 -2.11 -18.98 -0.95
N ILE A 156 -3.09 -18.10 -1.15
CA ILE A 156 -3.52 -17.68 -2.48
C ILE A 156 -2.87 -16.39 -2.99
N THR A 157 -1.89 -15.83 -2.26
CA THR A 157 -1.27 -14.53 -2.55
C THR A 157 -0.79 -14.41 -4.00
N ASN A 158 -0.01 -15.39 -4.49
CA ASN A 158 0.54 -15.33 -5.85
C ASN A 158 -0.56 -15.42 -6.91
N LYS A 159 -1.60 -16.23 -6.68
CA LYS A 159 -2.75 -16.32 -7.60
C LYS A 159 -3.48 -14.98 -7.73
N ILE A 160 -3.65 -14.27 -6.61
CA ILE A 160 -4.25 -12.92 -6.62
C ILE A 160 -3.33 -11.91 -7.31
N ILE A 161 -2.00 -11.97 -7.11
CA ILE A 161 -1.04 -11.13 -7.83
C ILE A 161 -1.14 -11.36 -9.34
N ASP A 162 -1.21 -12.61 -9.79
CA ASP A 162 -1.32 -12.95 -11.21
C ASP A 162 -2.61 -12.39 -11.84
N ILE A 163 -3.74 -12.55 -11.16
CA ILE A 163 -5.03 -11.99 -11.60
C ILE A 163 -4.97 -10.45 -11.62
N LEU A 164 -4.41 -9.82 -10.59
CA LEU A 164 -4.26 -8.37 -10.54
C LEU A 164 -3.38 -7.87 -11.69
N ASN A 165 -2.25 -8.53 -11.94
CA ASN A 165 -1.31 -8.18 -13.00
C ASN A 165 -1.88 -8.35 -14.41
N SER A 166 -2.85 -9.24 -14.60
CA SER A 166 -3.57 -9.41 -15.88
C SER A 166 -4.62 -8.31 -16.09
N LYS A 167 -5.15 -7.73 -15.02
CA LYS A 167 -6.20 -6.68 -15.08
C LYS A 167 -5.63 -5.26 -15.16
N ILE A 168 -4.50 -5.01 -14.46
CA ILE A 168 -3.92 -3.67 -14.38
C ILE A 168 -2.40 -3.72 -14.22
N GLU A 169 -1.69 -2.97 -15.04
CA GLU A 169 -0.23 -2.92 -15.00
C GLU A 169 0.32 -1.73 -14.21
N SER A 170 -0.39 -0.61 -14.19
CA SER A 170 0.08 0.61 -13.50
C SER A 170 -1.06 1.46 -12.98
N ILE A 171 -0.79 2.23 -11.93
CA ILE A 171 -1.67 3.26 -11.36
C ILE A 171 -0.88 4.56 -11.33
N ASN A 172 -1.44 5.63 -11.91
CA ASN A 172 -0.82 6.95 -11.88
C ASN A 172 -1.18 7.71 -10.60
N LEU A 173 -0.17 8.39 -10.02
CA LEU A 173 -0.27 9.22 -8.81
C LEU A 173 -0.43 10.71 -9.13
N ASN A 174 -1.30 11.05 -10.08
CA ASN A 174 -1.55 12.44 -10.45
C ASN A 174 -2.15 13.25 -9.29
#